data_ee7aa3e16c3975098cac1d03433a8213
#
_entry.id   ee7aa3e16c3975098cac1d03433a8213
#
_cell.length_a   1.000
_cell.length_b   1.000
_cell.length_c   1.000
_cell.angle_alpha   90.00
_cell.angle_beta   90.00
_cell.angle_gamma   90.00
#
_symmetry.space_group_name_H-M   'P 1'
#
loop_
_entity.id
_entity.type
_entity.pdbx_description
1 polymer ?
#
loop_
_entity_poly.entity_id
_entity_poly.type
_entity_poly.pdbx_seq_one_letter_code
_entity_poly.pdbx_strand_id
1 'polypeptide(L)'
;MAKVAIPIVLMAISLAVAAFCAGVETGFLSVSRVRLLSLVRQSAPRAKRLARILGDMSRVLTTLLVGNNLAAVLFSTATAALGARLFANAPIVRSAWSLAAAVLMLFLGEYLPKLIFASRPLRRSLWASGMYRWLAFALAIPVAAFSALVRVVFRVRQPRSLKLGVSRDGLRMLVADRNDATRLTQFERRLIDRVLMLQATFAKDLMHPATAKDLAEMKEYRRPGKVGHFCIPSMTRGDDILPLMRHNRSPVAVVCDEATGAELGVVTEEDVLLALTGTLKEG
;
A
#
# COMPACT_ATOMS: atom_id res chain seq x y z
N MET A 1 24.24 -41.84 -17.10
CA MET A 1 24.40 -40.65 -16.22
C MET A 1 23.46 -39.49 -16.59
N ALA A 2 23.33 -39.09 -17.85
CA ALA A 2 22.43 -38.01 -18.27
C ALA A 2 20.94 -38.18 -17.86
N LYS A 3 20.44 -39.42 -17.88
CA LYS A 3 19.04 -39.73 -17.52
C LYS A 3 18.66 -39.45 -16.08
N VAL A 4 19.63 -39.38 -15.14
CA VAL A 4 19.42 -39.04 -13.72
C VAL A 4 19.77 -37.57 -13.45
N ALA A 5 20.74 -37.03 -14.18
CA ALA A 5 21.18 -35.65 -14.02
C ALA A 5 20.09 -34.61 -14.37
N ILE A 6 19.34 -34.87 -15.45
CA ILE A 6 18.27 -33.93 -15.90
C ILE A 6 17.19 -33.71 -14.83
N PRO A 7 16.58 -34.76 -14.20
CA PRO A 7 15.62 -34.54 -13.10
C PRO A 7 16.22 -33.81 -11.91
N ILE A 8 17.46 -34.09 -11.52
CA ILE A 8 18.13 -33.42 -10.39
C ILE A 8 18.30 -31.93 -10.67
N VAL A 9 18.81 -31.58 -11.85
CA VAL A 9 18.97 -30.17 -12.26
C VAL A 9 17.62 -29.47 -12.31
N LEU A 10 16.58 -30.12 -12.84
CA LEU A 10 15.24 -29.57 -12.90
C LEU A 10 14.64 -29.33 -11.50
N MET A 11 14.85 -30.27 -10.56
CA MET A 11 14.48 -30.14 -9.16
C MET A 11 15.19 -28.93 -8.51
N ALA A 12 16.48 -28.76 -8.71
CA ALA A 12 17.26 -27.68 -8.15
C ALA A 12 16.81 -26.33 -8.69
N ILE A 13 16.60 -26.20 -10.00
CA ILE A 13 16.12 -24.98 -10.64
C ILE A 13 14.71 -24.62 -10.17
N SER A 14 13.80 -25.60 -10.16
CA SER A 14 12.41 -25.34 -9.74
C SER A 14 12.34 -24.99 -8.26
N LEU A 15 13.13 -25.62 -7.39
CA LEU A 15 13.23 -25.25 -5.98
C LEU A 15 13.74 -23.80 -5.80
N ALA A 16 14.77 -23.41 -6.55
CA ALA A 16 15.32 -22.06 -6.50
C ALA A 16 14.29 -21.00 -6.98
N VAL A 17 13.54 -21.31 -8.05
CA VAL A 17 12.48 -20.43 -8.58
C VAL A 17 11.34 -20.29 -7.56
N ALA A 18 10.88 -21.38 -6.95
CA ALA A 18 9.86 -21.37 -5.92
C ALA A 18 10.31 -20.53 -4.70
N ALA A 19 11.53 -20.80 -4.20
CA ALA A 19 12.12 -20.04 -3.09
C ALA A 19 12.20 -18.54 -3.40
N PHE A 20 12.58 -18.17 -4.62
CA PHE A 20 12.61 -16.79 -5.06
C PHE A 20 11.19 -16.19 -5.09
N CYS A 21 10.21 -16.88 -5.68
CA CYS A 21 8.83 -16.39 -5.75
C CYS A 21 8.23 -16.17 -4.36
N ALA A 22 8.34 -17.18 -3.47
CA ALA A 22 7.82 -17.11 -2.10
C ALA A 22 8.48 -16.01 -1.26
N GLY A 23 9.81 -15.88 -1.37
CA GLY A 23 10.55 -14.81 -0.68
C GLY A 23 10.19 -13.41 -1.17
N VAL A 24 10.13 -13.22 -2.50
CA VAL A 24 9.79 -11.92 -3.12
C VAL A 24 8.35 -11.52 -2.79
N GLU A 25 7.41 -12.46 -2.79
CA GLU A 25 6.02 -12.20 -2.38
C GLU A 25 5.97 -11.58 -0.98
N THR A 26 6.55 -12.25 0.00
CA THR A 26 6.61 -11.77 1.39
C THR A 26 7.38 -10.45 1.49
N GLY A 27 8.50 -10.35 0.80
CA GLY A 27 9.32 -9.14 0.78
C GLY A 27 8.55 -7.93 0.24
N PHE A 28 7.88 -8.06 -0.89
CA PHE A 28 7.14 -6.97 -1.54
C PHE A 28 5.91 -6.53 -0.74
N LEU A 29 5.21 -7.48 -0.10
CA LEU A 29 4.08 -7.17 0.79
C LEU A 29 4.53 -6.45 2.07
N SER A 30 5.71 -6.77 2.60
CA SER A 30 6.24 -6.23 3.85
C SER A 30 7.05 -4.93 3.67
N VAL A 31 7.21 -4.41 2.45
CA VAL A 31 7.95 -3.16 2.22
C VAL A 31 7.20 -1.95 2.77
N SER A 32 7.83 -1.21 3.68
CA SER A 32 7.34 0.11 4.09
C SER A 32 7.36 1.08 2.90
N ARG A 33 6.18 1.51 2.46
CA ARG A 33 6.00 2.42 1.31
C ARG A 33 6.67 3.77 1.54
N VAL A 34 6.66 4.24 2.78
CA VAL A 34 7.27 5.53 3.14
C VAL A 34 8.79 5.50 3.03
N ARG A 35 9.43 4.45 3.57
CA ARG A 35 10.88 4.26 3.40
C ARG A 35 11.26 4.10 1.93
N LEU A 36 10.44 3.40 1.15
CA LEU A 36 10.68 3.27 -0.28
C LEU A 36 10.59 4.63 -0.98
N LEU A 37 9.58 5.45 -0.66
CA LEU A 37 9.40 6.78 -1.25
C LEU A 37 10.54 7.74 -0.87
N SER A 38 11.06 7.68 0.37
CA SER A 38 12.23 8.48 0.77
C SER A 38 13.47 8.14 -0.08
N LEU A 39 13.70 6.85 -0.35
CA LEU A 39 14.80 6.41 -1.24
C LEU A 39 14.56 6.80 -2.71
N VAL A 40 13.30 6.84 -3.16
CA VAL A 40 12.94 7.33 -4.51
C VAL A 40 13.26 8.81 -4.64
N ARG A 41 12.98 9.63 -3.61
CA ARG A 41 13.33 11.06 -3.57
C ARG A 41 14.85 11.28 -3.62
N GLN A 42 15.63 10.39 -2.98
CA GLN A 42 17.10 10.37 -3.04
C GLN A 42 17.64 9.84 -4.38
N SER A 43 16.78 9.67 -5.37
CA SER A 43 17.11 9.25 -6.74
C SER A 43 17.75 7.86 -6.87
N ALA A 44 17.63 6.98 -5.87
CA ALA A 44 18.17 5.62 -5.90
C ALA A 44 17.52 4.79 -7.04
N PRO A 45 18.28 4.29 -8.04
CA PRO A 45 17.69 3.65 -9.24
C PRO A 45 16.94 2.36 -8.92
N ARG A 46 17.41 1.60 -7.92
CA ARG A 46 16.75 0.37 -7.45
C ARG A 46 15.41 0.68 -6.77
N ALA A 47 15.32 1.79 -6.01
CA ALA A 47 14.09 2.22 -5.36
C ALA A 47 13.03 2.67 -6.38
N LYS A 48 13.43 3.44 -7.40
CA LYS A 48 12.54 3.83 -8.50
C LYS A 48 11.99 2.60 -9.25
N ARG A 49 12.83 1.58 -9.46
CA ARG A 49 12.41 0.32 -10.08
C ARG A 49 11.38 -0.42 -9.21
N LEU A 50 11.69 -0.61 -7.93
CA LEU A 50 10.80 -1.29 -7.00
C LEU A 50 9.47 -0.57 -6.85
N ALA A 51 9.48 0.76 -6.71
CA ALA A 51 8.26 1.56 -6.64
C ALA A 51 7.36 1.40 -7.87
N ARG A 52 7.95 1.33 -9.08
CA ARG A 52 7.21 1.07 -10.32
C ARG A 52 6.59 -0.33 -10.35
N ILE A 53 7.33 -1.36 -9.89
CA ILE A 53 6.83 -2.73 -9.78
C ILE A 53 5.65 -2.78 -8.80
N LEU A 54 5.79 -2.21 -7.60
CA LEU A 54 4.76 -2.19 -6.57
C LEU A 54 3.54 -1.32 -6.93
N GLY A 55 3.64 -0.51 -7.97
CA GLY A 55 2.53 0.27 -8.54
C GLY A 55 1.41 -0.60 -9.12
N ASP A 56 1.72 -1.83 -9.54
CA ASP A 56 0.73 -2.82 -10.02
C ASP A 56 0.85 -4.12 -9.21
N MET A 57 0.43 -4.04 -7.94
CA MET A 57 0.55 -5.16 -6.99
C MET A 57 -0.23 -6.39 -7.42
N SER A 58 -1.38 -6.19 -8.07
CA SER A 58 -2.20 -7.29 -8.60
C SER A 58 -1.42 -8.14 -9.62
N ARG A 59 -0.78 -7.47 -10.58
CA ARG A 59 0.06 -8.13 -11.58
C ARG A 59 1.27 -8.82 -10.94
N VAL A 60 1.88 -8.19 -9.94
CA VAL A 60 3.01 -8.75 -9.20
C VAL A 60 2.60 -10.07 -8.53
N LEU A 61 1.52 -10.05 -7.75
CA LEU A 61 1.04 -11.23 -7.03
C LEU A 61 0.64 -12.35 -7.99
N THR A 62 -0.06 -12.03 -9.08
CA THR A 62 -0.41 -13.02 -10.11
C THR A 62 0.84 -13.64 -10.73
N THR A 63 1.86 -12.84 -11.02
CA THR A 63 3.12 -13.36 -11.60
C THR A 63 3.84 -14.31 -10.65
N LEU A 64 3.93 -13.94 -9.37
CA LEU A 64 4.59 -14.75 -8.35
C LEU A 64 3.80 -16.02 -8.05
N LEU A 65 2.46 -15.95 -8.02
CA LEU A 65 1.59 -17.10 -7.84
C LEU A 65 1.75 -18.11 -8.99
N VAL A 66 1.69 -17.65 -10.23
CA VAL A 66 1.88 -18.50 -11.41
C VAL A 66 3.28 -19.12 -11.41
N GLY A 67 4.31 -18.31 -11.10
CA GLY A 67 5.69 -18.78 -11.02
C GLY A 67 5.90 -19.84 -9.95
N ASN A 68 5.36 -19.63 -8.75
CA ASN A 68 5.46 -20.58 -7.65
C ASN A 68 4.76 -21.90 -7.96
N ASN A 69 3.53 -21.85 -8.49
CA ASN A 69 2.78 -23.06 -8.85
C ASN A 69 3.46 -23.83 -9.98
N LEU A 70 3.96 -23.15 -11.02
CA LEU A 70 4.69 -23.79 -12.10
C LEU A 70 5.97 -24.47 -11.59
N ALA A 71 6.71 -23.80 -10.71
CA ALA A 71 7.90 -24.37 -10.08
C ALA A 71 7.56 -25.60 -9.23
N ALA A 72 6.45 -25.56 -8.46
CA ALA A 72 6.01 -26.70 -7.66
C ALA A 72 5.63 -27.91 -8.52
N VAL A 73 4.92 -27.68 -9.64
CA VAL A 73 4.57 -28.75 -10.60
C VAL A 73 5.82 -29.36 -11.24
N LEU A 74 6.77 -28.53 -11.67
CA LEU A 74 8.03 -28.99 -12.24
C LEU A 74 8.86 -29.79 -11.24
N PHE A 75 8.93 -29.30 -9.98
CA PHE A 75 9.62 -30.00 -8.90
C PHE A 75 9.01 -31.38 -8.63
N SER A 76 7.69 -31.46 -8.47
CA SER A 76 6.99 -32.71 -8.18
C SER A 76 7.11 -33.72 -9.34
N THR A 77 7.01 -33.26 -10.59
CA THR A 77 7.18 -34.06 -11.78
C THR A 77 8.60 -34.64 -11.88
N ALA A 78 9.61 -33.80 -11.64
CA ALA A 78 11.01 -34.22 -11.63
C ALA A 78 11.30 -35.24 -10.49
N THR A 79 10.72 -34.98 -9.28
CA THR A 79 10.79 -35.88 -8.13
C THR A 79 10.18 -37.25 -8.45
N ALA A 80 9.00 -37.28 -9.05
CA ALA A 80 8.33 -38.53 -9.45
C ALA A 80 9.13 -39.29 -10.50
N ALA A 81 9.65 -38.58 -11.51
CA ALA A 81 10.48 -39.17 -12.56
C ALA A 81 11.79 -39.76 -12.00
N LEU A 82 12.41 -39.09 -11.05
CA LEU A 82 13.62 -39.59 -10.38
C LEU A 82 13.31 -40.80 -9.49
N GLY A 83 12.23 -40.69 -8.67
CA GLY A 83 11.80 -41.78 -7.79
C GLY A 83 11.41 -43.07 -8.57
N ALA A 84 10.73 -42.93 -9.71
CA ALA A 84 10.40 -44.07 -10.58
C ALA A 84 11.64 -44.78 -11.14
N ARG A 85 12.74 -44.06 -11.33
CA ARG A 85 14.00 -44.62 -11.82
C ARG A 85 14.85 -45.25 -10.72
N LEU A 86 14.94 -44.62 -9.57
CA LEU A 86 15.78 -45.08 -8.47
C LEU A 86 15.12 -46.20 -7.65
N PHE A 87 13.80 -46.18 -7.52
CA PHE A 87 13.02 -47.09 -6.67
C PHE A 87 11.94 -47.84 -7.47
N ALA A 88 12.28 -48.33 -8.66
CA ALA A 88 11.33 -48.99 -9.56
C ALA A 88 10.62 -50.20 -8.88
N ASN A 89 11.36 -51.00 -8.12
CA ASN A 89 10.87 -52.21 -7.47
C ASN A 89 10.48 -52.04 -6.00
N ALA A 90 10.45 -50.80 -5.49
CA ALA A 90 10.18 -50.50 -4.07
C ALA A 90 9.12 -49.41 -3.94
N PRO A 91 7.82 -49.71 -4.09
CA PRO A 91 6.76 -48.71 -4.10
C PRO A 91 6.67 -47.90 -2.79
N ILE A 92 6.89 -48.54 -1.64
CA ILE A 92 6.89 -47.89 -0.34
C ILE A 92 8.02 -46.84 -0.24
N VAL A 93 9.23 -47.20 -0.68
CA VAL A 93 10.40 -46.28 -0.67
C VAL A 93 10.18 -45.11 -1.62
N ARG A 94 9.55 -45.36 -2.78
CA ARG A 94 9.19 -44.32 -3.74
C ARG A 94 8.17 -43.32 -3.17
N SER A 95 7.18 -43.81 -2.41
CA SER A 95 6.22 -42.95 -1.72
C SER A 95 6.88 -42.13 -0.63
N ALA A 96 7.76 -42.74 0.19
CA ALA A 96 8.53 -42.04 1.21
C ALA A 96 9.46 -40.97 0.60
N TRP A 97 10.11 -41.28 -0.53
CA TRP A 97 10.91 -40.32 -1.32
C TRP A 97 10.08 -39.09 -1.75
N SER A 98 8.89 -39.34 -2.30
CA SER A 98 8.01 -38.25 -2.75
C SER A 98 7.54 -37.39 -1.58
N LEU A 99 7.24 -37.97 -0.41
CA LEU A 99 6.88 -37.28 0.80
C LEU A 99 8.05 -36.45 1.33
N ALA A 100 9.25 -37.01 1.41
CA ALA A 100 10.44 -36.31 1.84
C ALA A 100 10.76 -35.11 0.92
N ALA A 101 10.63 -35.27 -0.38
CA ALA A 101 10.82 -34.21 -1.35
C ALA A 101 9.75 -33.09 -1.22
N ALA A 102 8.50 -33.46 -0.93
CA ALA A 102 7.43 -32.47 -0.68
C ALA A 102 7.71 -31.65 0.59
N VAL A 103 8.15 -32.27 1.69
CA VAL A 103 8.58 -31.60 2.91
C VAL A 103 9.77 -30.66 2.65
N LEU A 104 10.75 -31.13 1.87
CA LEU A 104 11.90 -30.32 1.46
C LEU A 104 11.46 -29.08 0.67
N MET A 105 10.54 -29.27 -0.29
CA MET A 105 9.99 -28.17 -1.10
C MET A 105 9.25 -27.15 -0.24
N LEU A 106 8.42 -27.61 0.70
CA LEU A 106 7.69 -26.74 1.63
C LEU A 106 8.67 -25.91 2.49
N PHE A 107 9.71 -26.56 3.03
CA PHE A 107 10.63 -25.90 3.94
C PHE A 107 11.61 -24.97 3.21
N LEU A 108 12.31 -25.46 2.19
CA LEU A 108 13.33 -24.70 1.45
C LEU A 108 12.75 -23.84 0.34
N GLY A 109 11.66 -24.28 -0.30
CA GLY A 109 11.03 -23.56 -1.40
C GLY A 109 10.04 -22.49 -0.95
N GLU A 110 9.47 -22.62 0.26
CA GLU A 110 8.44 -21.69 0.70
C GLU A 110 8.70 -21.06 2.07
N TYR A 111 8.84 -21.85 3.13
CA TYR A 111 8.91 -21.35 4.50
C TYR A 111 10.19 -20.54 4.78
N LEU A 112 11.34 -21.12 4.53
CA LEU A 112 12.64 -20.48 4.80
C LEU A 112 12.85 -19.17 4.00
N PRO A 113 12.54 -19.11 2.68
CA PRO A 113 12.65 -17.86 1.93
C PRO A 113 11.73 -16.75 2.45
N LYS A 114 10.50 -17.09 2.88
CA LYS A 114 9.57 -16.12 3.48
C LYS A 114 10.16 -15.50 4.75
N LEU A 115 10.69 -16.30 5.67
CA LEU A 115 11.37 -15.83 6.88
C LEU A 115 12.57 -14.93 6.56
N ILE A 116 13.39 -15.40 5.59
CA ILE A 116 14.53 -14.64 5.14
C ILE A 116 14.09 -13.25 4.66
N PHE A 117 13.13 -13.14 3.75
CA PHE A 117 12.69 -11.86 3.21
C PHE A 117 11.98 -10.99 4.24
N ALA A 118 11.21 -11.57 5.16
CA ALA A 118 10.54 -10.85 6.24
C ALA A 118 11.50 -10.12 7.19
N SER A 119 12.70 -10.67 7.43
CA SER A 119 13.65 -10.08 8.39
C SER A 119 14.26 -8.74 7.91
N ARG A 120 14.40 -8.52 6.60
CA ARG A 120 14.93 -7.26 6.02
C ARG A 120 14.22 -6.94 4.69
N PRO A 121 12.92 -6.64 4.71
CA PRO A 121 12.09 -6.62 3.51
C PRO A 121 12.57 -5.59 2.48
N LEU A 122 12.87 -4.35 2.88
CA LEU A 122 13.26 -3.29 1.95
C LEU A 122 14.56 -3.63 1.20
N ARG A 123 15.61 -4.02 1.93
CA ARG A 123 16.93 -4.29 1.33
C ARG A 123 16.86 -5.46 0.33
N ARG A 124 16.17 -6.55 0.72
CA ARG A 124 16.04 -7.75 -0.12
C ARG A 124 15.15 -7.52 -1.32
N SER A 125 14.05 -6.77 -1.14
CA SER A 125 13.15 -6.39 -2.25
C SER A 125 13.81 -5.49 -3.27
N LEU A 126 14.68 -4.56 -2.82
CA LEU A 126 15.47 -3.72 -3.73
C LEU A 126 16.41 -4.57 -4.61
N TRP A 127 17.04 -5.58 -4.02
CA TRP A 127 17.90 -6.51 -4.78
C TRP A 127 17.07 -7.39 -5.72
N ALA A 128 16.01 -8.00 -5.21
CA ALA A 128 15.13 -8.91 -5.94
C ALA A 128 14.38 -8.22 -7.10
N SER A 129 14.19 -6.90 -7.04
CA SER A 129 13.48 -6.13 -8.08
C SER A 129 14.08 -6.27 -9.48
N GLY A 130 15.38 -6.53 -9.58
CA GLY A 130 16.08 -6.82 -10.83
C GLY A 130 15.71 -8.19 -11.40
N MET A 131 15.83 -9.24 -10.59
CA MET A 131 15.52 -10.62 -10.96
C MET A 131 14.03 -10.83 -11.24
N TYR A 132 13.16 -10.19 -10.45
CA TYR A 132 11.71 -10.21 -10.69
C TYR A 132 11.34 -9.77 -12.11
N ARG A 133 12.04 -8.79 -12.68
CA ARG A 133 11.77 -8.31 -14.03
C ARG A 133 12.03 -9.39 -15.10
N TRP A 134 13.10 -10.16 -14.92
CA TRP A 134 13.42 -11.30 -15.79
C TRP A 134 12.39 -12.43 -15.64
N LEU A 135 11.99 -12.73 -14.40
CA LEU A 135 10.94 -13.70 -14.12
C LEU A 135 9.60 -13.27 -14.74
N ALA A 136 9.21 -12.02 -14.58
CA ALA A 136 7.98 -11.48 -15.14
C ALA A 136 7.98 -11.48 -16.68
N PHE A 137 9.14 -11.29 -17.30
CA PHE A 137 9.29 -11.42 -18.74
C PHE A 137 9.14 -12.89 -19.18
N ALA A 138 9.83 -13.81 -18.53
CA ALA A 138 9.76 -15.24 -18.82
C ALA A 138 8.34 -15.81 -18.64
N LEU A 139 7.61 -15.32 -17.63
CA LEU A 139 6.25 -15.75 -17.31
C LEU A 139 5.16 -14.88 -17.99
N ALA A 140 5.51 -13.98 -18.89
CA ALA A 140 4.55 -13.05 -19.50
C ALA A 140 3.40 -13.78 -20.20
N ILE A 141 3.69 -14.85 -20.95
CA ILE A 141 2.69 -15.64 -21.68
C ILE A 141 1.76 -16.39 -20.72
N PRO A 142 2.24 -17.25 -19.77
CA PRO A 142 1.35 -17.96 -18.85
C PRO A 142 0.57 -17.01 -17.93
N VAL A 143 1.15 -15.90 -17.50
CA VAL A 143 0.44 -14.87 -16.71
C VAL A 143 -0.65 -14.18 -17.52
N ALA A 144 -0.40 -13.87 -18.80
CA ALA A 144 -1.41 -13.29 -19.68
C ALA A 144 -2.57 -14.27 -19.91
N ALA A 145 -2.28 -15.54 -20.16
CA ALA A 145 -3.29 -16.58 -20.34
C ALA A 145 -4.14 -16.76 -19.07
N PHE A 146 -3.51 -16.86 -17.90
CA PHE A 146 -4.20 -16.96 -16.62
C PHE A 146 -5.07 -15.73 -16.34
N SER A 147 -4.55 -14.54 -16.57
CA SER A 147 -5.29 -13.28 -16.38
C SER A 147 -6.46 -13.15 -17.35
N ALA A 148 -6.34 -13.67 -18.58
CA ALA A 148 -7.43 -13.73 -19.55
C ALA A 148 -8.53 -14.68 -19.10
N LEU A 149 -8.14 -15.88 -18.62
CA LEU A 149 -9.08 -16.88 -18.09
C LEU A 149 -9.88 -16.32 -16.91
N VAL A 150 -9.20 -15.68 -15.94
CA VAL A 150 -9.86 -15.07 -14.77
C VAL A 150 -10.84 -13.98 -15.21
N ARG A 151 -10.50 -13.14 -16.20
CA ARG A 151 -11.40 -12.12 -16.73
C ARG A 151 -12.64 -12.71 -17.40
N VAL A 152 -12.47 -13.79 -18.14
CA VAL A 152 -13.59 -14.45 -18.83
C VAL A 152 -14.52 -15.13 -17.82
N VAL A 153 -13.97 -15.90 -16.87
CA VAL A 153 -14.76 -16.68 -15.90
C VAL A 153 -15.48 -15.76 -14.89
N PHE A 154 -14.79 -14.79 -14.35
CA PHE A 154 -15.33 -13.95 -13.25
C PHE A 154 -15.93 -12.63 -13.70
N ARG A 155 -15.87 -12.27 -15.00
CA ARG A 155 -16.29 -10.96 -15.53
C ARG A 155 -15.80 -9.76 -14.72
N VAL A 156 -14.70 -9.94 -13.98
CA VAL A 156 -14.13 -8.90 -13.11
C VAL A 156 -13.36 -7.91 -13.97
N ARG A 157 -13.85 -6.68 -14.07
CA ARG A 157 -13.00 -5.55 -14.46
C ARG A 157 -11.96 -5.40 -13.36
N GLN A 158 -10.68 -5.68 -13.68
CA GLN A 158 -9.60 -5.36 -12.75
C GLN A 158 -9.74 -3.91 -12.28
N PRO A 159 -9.80 -3.65 -10.97
CA PRO A 159 -9.74 -2.28 -10.50
C PRO A 159 -8.43 -1.69 -11.04
N ARG A 160 -8.56 -0.58 -11.78
CA ARG A 160 -7.39 0.19 -12.23
C ARG A 160 -6.48 0.37 -11.03
N SER A 161 -5.19 0.02 -11.26
CA SER A 161 -4.09 0.11 -10.31
C SER A 161 -4.39 1.05 -9.13
N LEU A 162 -4.40 0.49 -7.91
CA LEU A 162 -4.37 1.31 -6.69
C LEU A 162 -3.19 2.27 -6.86
N LYS A 163 -3.52 3.52 -7.23
CA LYS A 163 -2.52 4.60 -7.21
C LYS A 163 -1.86 4.52 -5.84
N LEU A 164 -0.54 4.62 -5.83
CA LEU A 164 0.31 4.67 -4.62
C LEU A 164 -0.10 5.87 -3.74
N GLY A 165 -1.35 5.88 -3.30
CA GLY A 165 -1.81 6.76 -2.25
C GLY A 165 -1.35 6.14 -0.92
N VAL A 166 -0.57 6.85 -0.16
CA VAL A 166 -0.32 6.50 1.23
C VAL A 166 -1.69 6.47 1.90
N SER A 167 -2.15 5.28 2.31
CA SER A 167 -3.41 5.17 3.05
C SER A 167 -3.31 6.01 4.32
N ARG A 168 -4.41 6.67 4.70
CA ARG A 168 -4.51 7.45 5.95
C ARG A 168 -4.07 6.63 7.16
N ASP A 169 -4.43 5.35 7.19
CA ASP A 169 -4.01 4.41 8.24
C ASP A 169 -2.50 4.11 8.19
N GLY A 170 -1.91 4.09 7.00
CA GLY A 170 -0.46 3.97 6.84
C GLY A 170 0.30 5.18 7.39
N LEU A 171 -0.25 6.40 7.26
CA LEU A 171 0.32 7.60 7.87
C LEU A 171 0.19 7.56 9.40
N ARG A 172 -0.98 7.16 9.94
CA ARG A 172 -1.19 7.00 11.39
C ARG A 172 -0.24 5.97 12.00
N MET A 173 -0.06 4.81 11.36
CA MET A 173 0.89 3.78 11.82
C MET A 173 2.33 4.28 11.83
N LEU A 174 2.72 5.13 10.88
CA LEU A 174 4.08 5.69 10.81
C LEU A 174 4.36 6.72 11.90
N VAL A 175 3.33 7.49 12.29
CA VAL A 175 3.44 8.45 13.40
C VAL A 175 3.45 7.71 14.74
N ALA A 176 2.72 6.59 14.85
CA ALA A 176 2.63 5.76 16.05
C ALA A 176 3.86 4.86 16.28
N ASP A 177 4.62 4.51 15.23
CA ASP A 177 5.78 3.63 15.38
C ASP A 177 6.99 4.40 15.93
N ARG A 178 7.19 4.27 17.25
CA ARG A 178 8.28 4.88 18.02
C ARG A 178 9.68 4.37 17.64
N ASN A 179 9.76 3.22 16.99
CA ASN A 179 11.04 2.52 16.73
C ASN A 179 11.62 2.76 15.34
N ASP A 180 10.92 3.49 14.47
CA ASP A 180 11.42 3.71 13.12
C ASP A 180 12.28 4.97 13.05
N ALA A 181 13.52 4.80 12.57
CA ALA A 181 14.54 5.82 12.34
C ALA A 181 14.14 6.91 11.32
N THR A 182 12.86 7.29 11.27
CA THR A 182 12.42 8.51 10.61
C THR A 182 12.81 9.66 11.52
N ARG A 183 13.76 10.47 11.06
CA ARG A 183 14.20 11.71 11.72
C ARG A 183 13.10 12.79 11.73
N LEU A 184 11.86 12.41 12.07
CA LEU A 184 10.81 13.37 12.32
C LEU A 184 11.05 13.95 13.71
N THR A 185 11.19 15.27 13.79
CA THR A 185 11.23 15.99 15.04
C THR A 185 9.91 15.84 15.78
N GLN A 186 9.90 16.04 17.10
CA GLN A 186 8.64 16.02 17.88
C GLN A 186 7.61 17.03 17.32
N PHE A 187 8.08 18.15 16.79
CA PHE A 187 7.25 19.18 16.17
C PHE A 187 6.57 18.65 14.88
N GLU A 188 7.32 18.00 13.98
CA GLU A 188 6.76 17.44 12.76
C GLU A 188 5.74 16.34 13.02
N ARG A 189 5.96 15.50 14.04
CA ARG A 189 4.98 14.50 14.48
C ARG A 189 3.68 15.15 14.96
N ARG A 190 3.76 16.17 15.82
CA ARG A 190 2.59 16.89 16.29
C ARG A 190 1.82 17.55 15.15
N LEU A 191 2.51 18.15 14.18
CA LEU A 191 1.87 18.71 12.99
C LEU A 191 1.11 17.67 12.18
N ILE A 192 1.71 16.49 11.95
CA ILE A 192 1.06 15.41 11.21
C ILE A 192 -0.17 14.92 11.97
N ASP A 193 -0.07 14.70 13.28
CA ASP A 193 -1.22 14.29 14.11
C ASP A 193 -2.36 15.30 14.04
N ARG A 194 -2.06 16.60 14.07
CA ARG A 194 -3.07 17.66 13.99
C ARG A 194 -3.73 17.77 12.61
N VAL A 195 -2.96 17.64 11.54
CA VAL A 195 -3.53 17.56 10.19
C VAL A 195 -4.47 16.37 10.06
N LEU A 196 -4.12 15.23 10.67
CA LEU A 196 -4.98 14.04 10.67
C LEU A 196 -6.23 14.23 11.55
N MET A 197 -6.10 14.95 12.67
CA MET A 197 -7.24 15.30 13.52
C MET A 197 -8.18 16.28 12.79
N LEU A 198 -7.65 17.31 12.12
CA LEU A 198 -8.47 18.27 11.37
C LEU A 198 -9.33 17.56 10.30
N GLN A 199 -8.80 16.52 9.68
CA GLN A 199 -9.56 15.70 8.72
C GLN A 199 -10.71 14.90 9.36
N ALA A 200 -10.64 14.63 10.67
CA ALA A 200 -11.68 13.95 11.41
C ALA A 200 -12.67 14.91 12.09
N THR A 201 -12.36 16.20 12.08
CA THR A 201 -13.17 17.27 12.67
C THR A 201 -14.14 17.84 11.62
N PHE A 202 -15.33 18.22 12.04
CA PHE A 202 -16.34 18.84 11.18
C PHE A 202 -16.48 20.34 11.47
N ALA A 203 -17.08 21.10 10.55
CA ALA A 203 -17.29 22.53 10.69
C ALA A 203 -18.05 22.87 11.99
N LYS A 204 -19.01 22.05 12.40
CA LYS A 204 -19.74 22.20 13.66
C LYS A 204 -18.87 22.12 14.92
N ASP A 205 -17.73 21.43 14.84
CA ASP A 205 -16.81 21.24 15.98
C ASP A 205 -15.78 22.39 16.09
N LEU A 206 -15.63 23.18 15.02
CA LEU A 206 -14.72 24.32 14.91
C LEU A 206 -15.45 25.66 15.03
N MET A 207 -16.79 25.67 14.87
CA MET A 207 -17.58 26.89 14.85
C MET A 207 -17.66 27.52 16.24
N HIS A 208 -17.79 28.83 16.24
CA HIS A 208 -18.11 29.66 17.44
C HIS A 208 -19.23 30.64 17.14
N PRO A 209 -19.89 31.23 18.17
CA PRO A 209 -20.85 32.29 17.94
C PRO A 209 -20.20 33.50 17.25
N ALA A 210 -20.90 34.09 16.28
CA ALA A 210 -20.37 35.24 15.53
C ALA A 210 -20.05 36.40 16.43
N THR A 211 -18.78 36.86 16.42
CA THR A 211 -18.34 38.04 17.16
C THR A 211 -18.53 39.33 16.35
N ALA A 212 -18.45 40.50 17.00
CA ALA A 212 -18.52 41.77 16.29
C ALA A 212 -17.43 41.92 15.22
N LYS A 213 -16.24 41.33 15.44
CA LYS A 213 -15.13 41.30 14.49
C LYS A 213 -15.51 40.47 13.25
N ASP A 214 -16.06 39.28 13.44
CA ASP A 214 -16.47 38.39 12.35
C ASP A 214 -17.55 39.03 11.47
N LEU A 215 -18.51 39.70 12.11
CA LEU A 215 -19.57 40.44 11.41
C LEU A 215 -19.02 41.65 10.61
N ALA A 216 -17.98 42.30 11.08
CA ALA A 216 -17.31 43.38 10.35
C ALA A 216 -16.57 42.82 9.13
N GLU A 217 -15.81 41.75 9.29
CA GLU A 217 -15.12 41.06 8.20
C GLU A 217 -16.09 40.52 7.16
N MET A 218 -17.20 39.92 7.57
CA MET A 218 -18.27 39.45 6.65
C MET A 218 -18.86 40.58 5.81
N LYS A 219 -19.01 41.80 6.35
CA LYS A 219 -19.51 42.99 5.63
C LYS A 219 -18.49 43.47 4.58
N GLU A 220 -17.21 43.48 4.92
CA GLU A 220 -16.13 43.93 4.03
C GLU A 220 -15.97 43.03 2.80
N TYR A 221 -16.12 41.70 2.96
CA TYR A 221 -15.97 40.72 1.88
C TYR A 221 -17.27 40.41 1.13
N ARG A 222 -18.34 41.17 1.36
CA ARG A 222 -19.64 40.99 0.68
C ARG A 222 -19.50 41.31 -0.81
N ARG A 223 -19.71 40.31 -1.68
CA ARG A 223 -19.69 40.54 -3.14
C ARG A 223 -20.87 41.40 -3.59
N PRO A 224 -20.65 42.42 -4.43
CA PRO A 224 -21.76 43.16 -5.08
C PRO A 224 -22.62 42.20 -5.88
N GLY A 225 -23.92 42.15 -5.62
CA GLY A 225 -24.90 41.35 -6.36
C GLY A 225 -25.24 39.96 -5.82
N LYS A 226 -24.64 39.48 -4.71
CA LYS A 226 -25.11 38.29 -3.99
C LYS A 226 -25.71 38.65 -2.65
N VAL A 227 -26.97 38.29 -2.47
CA VAL A 227 -27.68 38.40 -1.20
C VAL A 227 -27.39 37.10 -0.43
N GLY A 228 -26.62 37.19 0.66
CA GLY A 228 -26.33 36.04 1.54
C GLY A 228 -24.85 35.93 1.94
N HIS A 229 -24.62 35.34 3.08
CA HIS A 229 -23.30 34.99 3.57
C HIS A 229 -22.80 33.69 2.91
N PHE A 230 -21.46 33.49 2.88
CA PHE A 230 -20.89 32.24 2.41
C PHE A 230 -21.18 31.13 3.46
N CYS A 231 -22.12 30.27 3.12
CA CYS A 231 -22.59 29.22 4.00
C CYS A 231 -21.93 27.88 3.64
N ILE A 232 -21.52 27.12 4.65
CA ILE A 232 -21.01 25.76 4.55
C ILE A 232 -21.86 24.82 5.40
N PRO A 233 -22.11 23.57 4.95
CA PRO A 233 -22.80 22.55 5.74
C PRO A 233 -22.09 22.26 7.06
N SER A 234 -22.84 21.99 8.12
CA SER A 234 -22.30 21.68 9.46
C SER A 234 -21.40 20.45 9.48
N MET A 235 -21.63 19.50 8.55
CA MET A 235 -20.85 18.27 8.38
C MET A 235 -19.69 18.43 7.37
N THR A 236 -19.37 19.66 6.94
CA THR A 236 -18.19 19.92 6.11
C THR A 236 -16.93 19.54 6.89
N ARG A 237 -16.01 18.82 6.26
CA ARG A 237 -14.79 18.36 6.91
C ARG A 237 -13.81 19.52 7.09
N GLY A 238 -13.06 19.49 8.19
CA GLY A 238 -12.11 20.56 8.54
C GLY A 238 -11.04 20.81 7.47
N ASP A 239 -10.60 19.79 6.75
CA ASP A 239 -9.61 19.92 5.67
C ASP A 239 -10.18 20.58 4.39
N ASP A 240 -11.50 20.57 4.21
CA ASP A 240 -12.18 21.18 3.06
C ASP A 240 -12.59 22.65 3.33
N ILE A 241 -12.64 23.09 4.60
CA ILE A 241 -13.11 24.45 4.97
C ILE A 241 -12.19 25.52 4.36
N LEU A 242 -10.88 25.43 4.57
CA LEU A 242 -9.91 26.42 4.10
C LEU A 242 -9.88 26.55 2.55
N PRO A 243 -9.88 25.44 1.77
CA PRO A 243 -10.03 25.51 0.32
C PRO A 243 -11.33 26.18 -0.13
N LEU A 244 -12.46 25.91 0.55
CA LEU A 244 -13.75 26.52 0.24
C LEU A 244 -13.76 28.02 0.54
N MET A 245 -13.19 28.45 1.68
CA MET A 245 -13.03 29.87 2.03
C MET A 245 -12.18 30.60 0.99
N ARG A 246 -11.04 30.03 0.59
CA ARG A 246 -10.16 30.61 -0.45
C ARG A 246 -10.83 30.68 -1.81
N HIS A 247 -11.57 29.65 -2.19
CA HIS A 247 -12.33 29.63 -3.46
C HIS A 247 -13.38 30.74 -3.48
N ASN A 248 -14.07 30.97 -2.37
CA ASN A 248 -15.08 32.02 -2.22
C ASN A 248 -14.50 33.38 -1.83
N ARG A 249 -13.18 33.48 -1.62
CA ARG A 249 -12.50 34.70 -1.19
C ARG A 249 -13.13 35.34 0.05
N SER A 250 -13.52 34.49 1.02
CA SER A 250 -14.12 34.94 2.27
C SER A 250 -13.30 34.39 3.43
N PRO A 251 -12.82 35.26 4.37
CA PRO A 251 -12.07 34.80 5.53
C PRO A 251 -12.98 34.21 6.62
N VAL A 252 -14.30 34.35 6.48
CA VAL A 252 -15.31 33.85 7.40
C VAL A 252 -16.33 33.00 6.62
N ALA A 253 -16.68 31.84 7.14
CA ALA A 253 -17.73 30.96 6.63
C ALA A 253 -18.83 30.81 7.69
N VAL A 254 -20.09 30.98 7.30
CA VAL A 254 -21.25 30.70 8.15
C VAL A 254 -21.50 29.19 8.11
N VAL A 255 -21.64 28.55 9.25
CA VAL A 255 -21.99 27.14 9.37
C VAL A 255 -23.49 27.02 9.44
N CYS A 256 -24.09 26.30 8.50
CA CYS A 256 -25.53 26.14 8.40
C CYS A 256 -25.94 24.67 8.62
N ASP A 257 -27.11 24.50 9.21
CA ASP A 257 -27.75 23.19 9.31
C ASP A 257 -28.23 22.73 7.92
N GLU A 258 -27.93 21.47 7.56
CA GLU A 258 -28.28 20.93 6.25
C GLU A 258 -29.78 20.75 6.04
N ALA A 259 -30.55 20.53 7.12
CA ALA A 259 -31.99 20.24 7.04
C ALA A 259 -32.84 21.51 7.09
N THR A 260 -32.45 22.47 7.93
CA THR A 260 -33.27 23.68 8.20
C THR A 260 -32.72 24.93 7.51
N GLY A 261 -31.45 24.91 7.07
CA GLY A 261 -30.76 26.09 6.58
C GLY A 261 -30.45 27.14 7.65
N ALA A 262 -30.68 26.82 8.93
CA ALA A 262 -30.44 27.73 10.04
C ALA A 262 -28.94 27.98 10.22
N GLU A 263 -28.56 29.24 10.50
CA GLU A 263 -27.18 29.60 10.82
C GLU A 263 -26.85 29.12 12.25
N LEU A 264 -25.87 28.24 12.38
CA LEU A 264 -25.45 27.64 13.66
C LEU A 264 -24.30 28.40 14.32
N GLY A 265 -23.42 29.01 13.52
CA GLY A 265 -22.26 29.74 13.98
C GLY A 265 -21.35 30.12 12.81
N VAL A 266 -20.15 30.55 13.10
CA VAL A 266 -19.16 30.97 12.10
C VAL A 266 -17.83 30.25 12.34
N VAL A 267 -17.08 30.03 11.27
CA VAL A 267 -15.71 29.54 11.28
C VAL A 267 -14.86 30.54 10.53
N THR A 268 -13.75 30.95 11.13
CA THR A 268 -12.76 31.85 10.53
C THR A 268 -11.56 31.10 9.99
N GLU A 269 -10.76 31.73 9.11
CA GLU A 269 -9.47 31.18 8.67
C GLU A 269 -8.53 30.98 9.87
N GLU A 270 -8.62 31.86 10.88
CA GLU A 270 -7.83 31.79 12.11
C GLU A 270 -8.16 30.53 12.93
N ASP A 271 -9.44 30.15 13.05
CA ASP A 271 -9.86 28.93 13.78
C ASP A 271 -9.29 27.66 13.15
N VAL A 272 -9.32 27.58 11.82
CA VAL A 272 -8.76 26.44 11.10
C VAL A 272 -7.23 26.38 11.25
N LEU A 273 -6.56 27.54 11.21
CA LEU A 273 -5.10 27.62 11.42
C LEU A 273 -4.73 27.33 12.88
N LEU A 274 -5.51 27.77 13.85
CA LEU A 274 -5.33 27.45 15.27
C LEU A 274 -5.48 25.95 15.53
N ALA A 275 -6.46 25.30 14.92
CA ALA A 275 -6.63 23.86 14.99
C ALA A 275 -5.40 23.09 14.43
N LEU A 276 -4.75 23.65 13.40
CA LEU A 276 -3.53 23.09 12.81
C LEU A 276 -2.28 23.35 13.66
N THR A 277 -2.12 24.57 14.19
CA THR A 277 -0.91 24.99 14.92
C THR A 277 -0.97 24.65 16.40
N GLY A 278 -2.18 24.54 16.97
CA GLY A 278 -2.43 24.09 18.35
C GLY A 278 -2.10 25.09 19.43
N THR A 279 -2.20 26.35 19.14
CA THR A 279 -2.24 27.42 20.13
C THR A 279 -3.66 27.67 20.65
N LEU A 280 -4.49 26.62 20.67
CA LEU A 280 -5.78 26.67 21.35
C LEU A 280 -5.54 26.60 22.85
N LYS A 281 -5.96 27.65 23.52
CA LYS A 281 -6.10 27.82 24.96
C LYS A 281 -6.26 26.49 25.70
N GLU A 282 -5.24 26.09 26.46
CA GLU A 282 -5.48 25.47 27.75
C GLU A 282 -6.10 26.56 28.63
N GLY A 283 -7.40 26.46 28.83
CA GLY A 283 -8.19 27.26 29.71
C GLY A 283 -9.27 26.42 30.32
#